data_66d0c23569a56dfda9fbb8555892ca6c
#
_entry.id   66d0c23569a56dfda9fbb8555892ca6c
#
_cell.length_a   1.000
_cell.length_b   1.000
_cell.length_c   1.000
_cell.angle_alpha   90.00
_cell.angle_beta   90.00
_cell.angle_gamma   90.00
#
_symmetry.space_group_name_H-M   'P 1'
#
loop_
_entity.id
_entity.type
_entity.pdbx_description
1 polymer ?
#
loop_
_entity_poly.entity_id
_entity_poly.type
_entity_poly.pdbx_seq_one_letter_code
_entity_poly.pdbx_strand_id
1 'polypeptide(L)'
;MTVRMDHYDLKAVINGMYQSCKTFDEGQQTEIAGIILKFIDICEQMKPCRRAKIRLESGEVRMILLCLNEWRNRFITAGKADAAAGVGEVMVRLAR
;
A
#
# COMPACT_ATOMS: atom_id res chain seq x y z
N MET A 1 5.33 9.52 11.14
CA MET A 1 5.67 9.82 9.73
C MET A 1 4.45 10.31 8.99
N THR A 2 4.60 11.34 8.18
CA THR A 2 3.52 11.88 7.37
C THR A 2 3.88 11.75 5.89
N VAL A 3 3.00 11.15 5.09
CA VAL A 3 3.18 10.99 3.65
C VAL A 3 2.05 11.66 2.91
N ARG A 4 2.36 12.17 1.73
CA ARG A 4 1.36 12.70 0.79
C ARG A 4 1.13 11.68 -0.29
N MET A 5 -0.14 11.31 -0.48
CA MET A 5 -0.52 10.29 -1.46
C MET A 5 -1.72 10.78 -2.25
N ASP A 6 -1.69 10.56 -3.56
CA ASP A 6 -2.83 10.80 -4.43
C ASP A 6 -3.72 9.55 -4.49
N HIS A 7 -4.82 9.63 -5.24
CA HIS A 7 -5.75 8.50 -5.41
C HIS A 7 -5.07 7.26 -5.96
N TYR A 8 -4.14 7.44 -6.88
CA TYR A 8 -3.42 6.33 -7.50
C TYR A 8 -2.58 5.60 -6.44
N ASP A 9 -1.82 6.34 -5.65
CA ASP A 9 -0.99 5.77 -4.59
C ASP A 9 -1.84 5.04 -3.55
N LEU A 10 -2.95 5.65 -3.13
CA LEU A 10 -3.87 5.05 -2.16
C LEU A 10 -4.45 3.73 -2.68
N LYS A 11 -4.91 3.73 -3.92
CA LYS A 11 -5.45 2.52 -4.54
C LYS A 11 -4.39 1.44 -4.70
N ALA A 12 -3.17 1.83 -5.04
CA ALA A 12 -2.06 0.87 -5.15
C ALA A 12 -1.77 0.21 -3.80
N VAL A 13 -1.74 0.98 -2.72
CA VAL A 13 -1.55 0.44 -1.36
C VAL A 13 -2.69 -0.50 -0.99
N ILE A 14 -3.94 -0.08 -1.18
CA ILE A 14 -5.11 -0.89 -0.86
C ILE A 14 -5.08 -2.22 -1.64
N ASN A 15 -4.87 -2.15 -2.94
CA ASN A 15 -4.82 -3.34 -3.80
C ASN A 15 -3.66 -4.26 -3.44
N GLY A 16 -2.48 -3.70 -3.21
CA GLY A 16 -1.30 -4.48 -2.86
C GLY A 16 -1.47 -5.21 -1.53
N MET A 17 -2.01 -4.54 -0.53
CA MET A 17 -2.28 -5.15 0.76
C MET A 17 -3.35 -6.23 0.66
N TYR A 18 -4.42 -5.96 -0.06
CA TYR A 18 -5.49 -6.92 -0.27
C TYR A 18 -4.99 -8.17 -0.99
N GLN A 19 -4.22 -8.00 -2.06
CA GLN A 19 -3.71 -9.12 -2.85
C GLN A 19 -2.66 -9.96 -2.10
N SER A 20 -1.94 -9.35 -1.17
CA SER A 20 -0.86 -10.01 -0.45
C SER A 20 -1.27 -10.54 0.92
N CYS A 21 -2.45 -10.17 1.40
CA CYS A 21 -2.91 -10.45 2.77
C CYS A 21 -2.80 -11.92 3.16
N LYS A 22 -3.17 -12.83 2.26
CA LYS A 22 -3.18 -14.28 2.55
C LYS A 22 -1.79 -14.88 2.79
N THR A 23 -0.74 -14.19 2.39
CA THR A 23 0.65 -14.64 2.58
C THR A 23 1.09 -14.51 4.04
N PHE A 24 0.39 -13.70 4.82
CA PHE A 24 0.76 -13.36 6.18
C PHE A 24 -0.05 -14.16 7.19
N ASP A 25 0.40 -14.23 8.43
CA ASP A 25 -0.32 -14.93 9.51
C ASP A 25 -1.59 -14.16 9.93
N GLU A 26 -2.40 -14.78 10.79
CA GLU A 26 -3.68 -14.21 11.20
C GLU A 26 -3.54 -12.86 11.93
N GLY A 27 -2.52 -12.73 12.77
CA GLY A 27 -2.25 -11.47 13.47
C GLY A 27 -1.90 -10.36 12.50
N GLN A 28 -1.05 -10.66 11.54
CA GLN A 28 -0.67 -9.72 10.49
C GLN A 28 -1.84 -9.39 9.57
N GLN A 29 -2.67 -10.38 9.25
CA GLN A 29 -3.88 -10.15 8.44
C GLN A 29 -4.84 -9.17 9.13
N THR A 30 -4.97 -9.26 10.44
CA THR A 30 -5.78 -8.32 11.21
C THR A 30 -5.22 -6.89 11.13
N GLU A 31 -3.91 -6.73 11.25
CA GLU A 31 -3.25 -5.43 11.07
C GLU A 31 -3.47 -4.89 9.66
N ILE A 32 -3.29 -5.75 8.66
CA ILE A 32 -3.48 -5.38 7.26
C ILE A 32 -4.92 -4.91 7.02
N ALA A 33 -5.90 -5.63 7.54
CA ALA A 33 -7.31 -5.26 7.40
C ALA A 33 -7.57 -3.88 7.99
N GLY A 34 -7.01 -3.58 9.16
CA GLY A 34 -7.15 -2.27 9.79
C GLY A 34 -6.55 -1.13 8.94
N ILE A 35 -5.38 -1.37 8.36
CA ILE A 35 -4.74 -0.39 7.49
C ILE A 35 -5.54 -0.19 6.20
N ILE A 36 -6.04 -1.26 5.60
CA ILE A 36 -6.89 -1.19 4.40
C ILE A 36 -8.12 -0.33 4.67
N LEU A 37 -8.80 -0.57 5.78
CA LEU A 37 -10.00 0.22 6.15
C LEU A 37 -9.66 1.70 6.34
N LYS A 38 -8.54 2.00 6.98
CA LYS A 38 -8.05 3.36 7.15
C LYS A 38 -7.85 4.04 5.79
N PHE A 39 -7.22 3.36 4.87
CA PHE A 39 -6.92 3.91 3.54
C PHE A 39 -8.17 4.06 2.68
N ILE A 40 -9.11 3.11 2.77
CA ILE A 40 -10.41 3.21 2.08
C ILE A 40 -11.15 4.45 2.56
N ASP A 41 -11.21 4.67 3.87
CA ASP A 41 -11.88 5.81 4.46
C ASP A 41 -11.27 7.13 3.97
N ILE A 42 -9.94 7.22 3.97
CA ILE A 42 -9.23 8.40 3.45
C ILE A 42 -9.56 8.61 1.97
N CYS A 43 -9.55 7.54 1.19
CA CYS A 43 -9.83 7.60 -0.24
C CYS A 43 -11.25 8.11 -0.53
N GLU A 44 -12.22 7.68 0.26
CA GLU A 44 -13.62 8.11 0.11
C GLU A 44 -13.82 9.58 0.46
N GLN A 45 -13.07 10.10 1.42
CA GLN A 45 -13.18 11.50 1.85
C GLN A 45 -12.36 12.45 0.99
N MET A 46 -11.48 11.92 0.17
CA MET A 46 -10.54 12.68 -0.61
C MET A 46 -11.19 13.21 -1.90
N LYS A 47 -10.95 14.48 -2.21
CA LYS A 47 -11.41 15.07 -3.47
C LYS A 47 -10.53 14.58 -4.63
N PRO A 48 -11.11 14.40 -5.84
CA PRO A 48 -10.33 14.04 -7.03
C PRO A 48 -9.21 15.04 -7.29
N CYS A 49 -8.09 14.56 -7.80
CA CYS A 49 -6.90 15.35 -8.14
C CYS A 49 -6.21 16.02 -6.94
N ARG A 50 -6.57 15.66 -5.72
CA ARG A 50 -5.93 16.16 -4.52
C ARG A 50 -5.01 15.10 -3.93
N ARG A 51 -4.04 15.55 -3.13
CA ARG A 51 -3.20 14.66 -2.33
C ARG A 51 -3.65 14.71 -0.88
N ALA A 52 -3.74 13.56 -0.25
CA ALA A 52 -4.02 13.46 1.17
C ALA A 52 -2.72 13.40 1.95
N LYS A 53 -2.68 14.11 3.08
CA LYS A 53 -1.63 13.93 4.08
C LYS A 53 -2.07 12.80 5.00
N ILE A 54 -1.28 11.74 5.06
CA ILE A 54 -1.60 10.57 5.86
C ILE A 54 -0.54 10.41 6.93
N ARG A 55 -0.98 10.37 8.18
CA ARG A 55 -0.09 10.10 9.29
C ARG A 55 -0.01 8.59 9.49
N LEU A 56 1.20 8.06 9.39
CA LEU A 56 1.46 6.63 9.53
C LEU A 56 2.42 6.39 10.68
N GLU A 57 2.14 5.38 11.47
CA GLU A 57 3.08 4.89 12.47
C GLU A 57 4.11 3.98 11.79
N SER A 58 5.27 3.82 12.42
CA SER A 58 6.35 3.01 11.85
C SER A 58 5.91 1.57 11.58
N GLY A 59 5.08 0.99 12.44
CA GLY A 59 4.53 -0.35 12.24
C GLY A 59 3.62 -0.44 11.02
N GLU A 60 2.82 0.60 10.76
CA GLU A 60 1.97 0.67 9.58
C GLU A 60 2.79 0.75 8.30
N VAL A 61 3.80 1.62 8.28
CA VAL A 61 4.70 1.76 7.13
C VAL A 61 5.39 0.43 6.82
N ARG A 62 5.91 -0.23 7.85
CA ARG A 62 6.57 -1.52 7.71
C ARG A 62 5.64 -2.55 7.09
N MET A 63 4.41 -2.65 7.59
CA MET A 63 3.44 -3.62 7.09
C MET A 63 3.05 -3.35 5.64
N ILE A 64 2.84 -2.07 5.31
CA ILE A 64 2.55 -1.67 3.93
C ILE A 64 3.69 -2.06 3.00
N LEU A 65 4.94 -1.76 3.38
CA LEU A 65 6.09 -2.09 2.56
C LEU A 65 6.27 -3.61 2.39
N LEU A 66 6.02 -4.39 3.42
CA LEU A 66 6.06 -5.85 3.33
C LEU A 66 5.03 -6.37 2.32
N CYS A 67 3.81 -5.86 2.38
CA CYS A 67 2.74 -6.26 1.46
C CYS A 67 3.05 -5.86 0.02
N LEU A 68 3.51 -4.63 -0.19
CA LEU A 68 3.84 -4.14 -1.52
C LEU A 68 5.04 -4.90 -2.11
N ASN A 69 6.02 -5.24 -1.29
CA ASN A 69 7.16 -6.04 -1.74
C ASN A 69 6.72 -7.42 -2.21
N GLU A 70 5.82 -8.07 -1.48
CA GLU A 70 5.26 -9.37 -1.86
C GLU A 70 4.51 -9.26 -3.19
N TRP A 71 3.70 -8.24 -3.35
CA TRP A 71 2.94 -7.99 -4.56
C TRP A 71 3.86 -7.72 -5.75
N ARG A 72 4.88 -6.88 -5.54
CA ARG A 72 5.90 -6.61 -6.55
C ARG A 72 6.60 -7.89 -7.01
N ASN A 73 6.97 -8.75 -6.07
CA ASN A 73 7.64 -10.02 -6.40
C ASN A 73 6.75 -10.93 -7.22
N ARG A 74 5.44 -10.94 -6.97
CA ARG A 74 4.49 -11.69 -7.79
C ARG A 74 4.43 -11.19 -9.21
N PHE A 75 4.47 -9.86 -9.40
CA PHE A 75 4.52 -9.28 -10.74
C PHE A 75 5.80 -9.66 -11.47
N ILE A 76 6.94 -9.63 -10.79
CA ILE A 76 8.22 -10.03 -11.38
C ILE A 76 8.15 -11.50 -11.81
N THR A 77 7.67 -12.38 -10.96
CA THR A 77 7.55 -13.81 -11.26
C THR A 77 6.59 -14.06 -12.44
N ALA A 78 5.56 -13.24 -12.57
CA ALA A 78 4.60 -13.34 -13.68
C ALA A 78 5.09 -12.68 -14.97
N GLY A 79 6.28 -12.10 -14.98
CA GLY A 79 6.84 -11.41 -16.15
C GLY A 79 6.25 -10.03 -16.39
N LYS A 80 5.60 -9.43 -15.40
CA LYS A 80 4.96 -8.11 -15.52
C LYS A 80 5.87 -7.02 -14.95
N ALA A 81 6.96 -6.74 -15.66
CA ALA A 81 7.98 -5.80 -15.21
C ALA A 81 7.45 -4.38 -14.99
N ASP A 82 6.56 -3.91 -15.88
CA ASP A 82 6.01 -2.55 -15.78
C ASP A 82 5.13 -2.39 -14.53
N ALA A 83 4.31 -3.40 -14.23
CA ALA A 83 3.50 -3.38 -13.02
C ALA A 83 4.39 -3.41 -11.76
N ALA A 84 5.44 -4.23 -11.77
CA ALA A 84 6.40 -4.29 -10.67
C ALA A 84 7.10 -2.95 -10.45
N ALA A 85 7.48 -2.28 -11.53
CA ALA A 85 8.11 -0.95 -11.44
C ALA A 85 7.18 0.08 -10.82
N GLY A 86 5.89 0.06 -11.18
CA GLY A 86 4.89 0.95 -10.61
C GLY A 86 4.73 0.76 -9.11
N VAL A 87 4.69 -0.48 -8.65
CA VAL A 87 4.65 -0.80 -7.22
C VAL A 87 5.92 -0.30 -6.52
N GLY A 88 7.07 -0.51 -7.14
CA GLY A 88 8.35 -0.04 -6.61
C GLY A 88 8.39 1.46 -6.40
N GLU A 89 7.81 2.24 -7.29
CA GLU A 89 7.72 3.70 -7.17
C GLU A 89 6.91 4.12 -5.94
N VAL A 90 5.78 3.45 -5.69
CA VAL A 90 4.97 3.71 -4.50
C VAL A 90 5.77 3.39 -3.23
N MET A 91 6.50 2.28 -3.23
CA MET A 91 7.35 1.89 -2.10
C MET A 91 8.41 2.94 -1.81
N VAL A 92 9.06 3.48 -2.84
CA VAL A 92 10.08 4.53 -2.68
C VAL A 92 9.48 5.77 -2.03
N ARG A 93 8.30 6.19 -2.47
CA ARG A 93 7.62 7.35 -1.88
C ARG A 93 7.28 7.14 -0.41
N LEU A 94 6.89 5.93 -0.04
CA LEU A 94 6.60 5.58 1.36
C LEU A 94 7.85 5.51 2.23
N ALA A 95 8.98 5.16 1.67
CA ALA A 95 10.23 4.97 2.40
C ALA A 95 11.01 6.27 2.63
N ARG A 96 10.58 7.36 2.02
CA ARG A 96 11.25 8.66 2.16
C ARG A 96 10.91 9.39 3.43
#